data_d0b68b00d107fc02a99d283fda3796c5
#
_entry.id   d0b68b00d107fc02a99d283fda3796c5
#
_cell.length_a   1.000
_cell.length_b   1.000
_cell.length_c   1.000
_cell.angle_alpha   90.00
_cell.angle_beta   90.00
_cell.angle_gamma   90.00
#
_symmetry.space_group_name_H-M   'P 1'
#
loop_
_entity.id
_entity.type
_entity.pdbx_description
1 polymer ?
#
loop_
_entity_poly.entity_id
_entity_poly.type
_entity_poly.pdbx_seq_one_letter_code
_entity_poly.pdbx_strand_id
1 'polypeptide(L)'
;MKVIVGPGQYVRNPGILADAGLYIRNFGTTAILIGGNISRQLIEEPLRRSLEEQGIKLKHSLWYGGESSQSNIDRLVEQLKPETFDVLIATGGGKALDTVKAVAYQLEKPLVAIPTIAATCAAATPISIIYSDEGEFLEISRKAKAPEIVIVDSNVILEAPVRYLVAGIGDTLAKWFETKCSIKKAVPNAINQTAIAIAGQLYQTLLKTGKAAVQSIQEQTLTKELEDIIDAVILVSGSVSGYGGDDCRTAAAHAIYSGLTIFPEIHDTYHGEIVAFGILAQLCMEGLETGEVRSLIEYYQEVDLPYTLQQMGIKELTAEQWKQLGEITVTIEDMENMPFAVTPEMVVTSVQKADEIGITMLAATNQR
;
A
#
# COMPACT_ATOMS: atom_id res chain seq x y z
N MET A 1 6.00 -21.95 11.25
CA MET A 1 5.20 -21.15 10.31
C MET A 1 4.24 -20.27 11.09
N LYS A 2 4.16 -18.97 10.81
CA LYS A 2 3.18 -18.04 11.41
C LYS A 2 2.39 -17.41 10.26
N VAL A 3 1.06 -17.51 10.30
CA VAL A 3 0.16 -16.97 9.27
C VAL A 3 -0.79 -15.97 9.93
N ILE A 4 -0.90 -14.77 9.38
CA ILE A 4 -1.85 -13.73 9.79
C ILE A 4 -2.52 -13.22 8.52
N VAL A 5 -3.72 -13.69 8.25
CA VAL A 5 -4.39 -13.51 6.95
C VAL A 5 -4.95 -12.10 6.75
N GLY A 6 -5.18 -11.36 7.81
CA GLY A 6 -5.76 -10.02 7.73
C GLY A 6 -6.32 -9.55 9.07
N PRO A 7 -7.22 -8.55 9.05
CA PRO A 7 -7.91 -8.06 10.24
C PRO A 7 -8.86 -9.12 10.80
N GLY A 8 -9.25 -8.96 12.07
CA GLY A 8 -10.27 -9.81 12.69
C GLY A 8 -11.63 -9.71 11.98
N GLN A 9 -11.97 -8.53 11.51
CA GLN A 9 -13.18 -8.26 10.72
C GLN A 9 -12.90 -7.18 9.67
N TYR A 10 -13.53 -7.31 8.50
CA TYR A 10 -13.56 -6.27 7.46
C TYR A 10 -15.02 -5.93 7.15
N VAL A 11 -15.36 -4.65 7.17
CA VAL A 11 -16.71 -4.19 6.90
C VAL A 11 -16.63 -3.01 5.92
N ARG A 12 -17.35 -3.11 4.81
CA ARG A 12 -17.45 -2.04 3.81
C ARG A 12 -18.91 -1.79 3.43
N ASN A 13 -19.33 -0.56 3.55
CA ASN A 13 -20.61 -0.07 2.99
C ASN A 13 -20.50 1.44 2.74
N PRO A 14 -21.24 2.01 1.79
CA PRO A 14 -21.36 3.45 1.68
C PRO A 14 -22.07 4.03 2.91
N GLY A 15 -21.50 5.07 3.52
CA GLY A 15 -22.06 5.74 4.71
C GLY A 15 -21.89 4.97 6.03
N ILE A 16 -21.08 3.90 6.08
CA ILE A 16 -20.93 3.04 7.26
C ILE A 16 -20.37 3.75 8.49
N LEU A 17 -19.76 4.93 8.33
CA LEU A 17 -19.28 5.72 9.47
C LEU A 17 -20.41 6.10 10.43
N ALA A 18 -21.63 6.22 9.97
CA ALA A 18 -22.79 6.45 10.80
C ALA A 18 -23.10 5.28 11.76
N ASP A 19 -22.65 4.08 11.42
CA ASP A 19 -22.85 2.85 12.19
C ASP A 19 -21.55 2.32 12.84
N ALA A 20 -20.44 3.02 12.69
CA ALA A 20 -19.12 2.56 13.13
C ALA A 20 -19.08 2.18 14.63
N GLY A 21 -19.80 2.91 15.47
CA GLY A 21 -19.93 2.64 16.90
C GLY A 21 -20.46 1.24 17.22
N LEU A 22 -21.34 0.68 16.38
CA LEU A 22 -21.88 -0.68 16.55
C LEU A 22 -20.77 -1.75 16.51
N TYR A 23 -19.74 -1.52 15.68
CA TYR A 23 -18.61 -2.43 15.53
C TYR A 23 -17.57 -2.21 16.62
N ILE A 24 -17.43 -0.97 17.12
CA ILE A 24 -16.38 -0.58 18.08
C ILE A 24 -16.79 -0.84 19.52
N ARG A 25 -18.08 -0.86 19.86
CA ARG A 25 -18.61 -0.93 21.24
C ARG A 25 -18.08 -2.12 22.07
N ASN A 26 -17.67 -3.21 21.43
CA ASN A 26 -17.16 -4.39 22.13
C ASN A 26 -15.74 -4.21 22.67
N PHE A 27 -15.03 -3.13 22.31
CA PHE A 27 -13.66 -2.85 22.76
C PHE A 27 -13.61 -1.95 24.00
N GLY A 28 -14.73 -1.37 24.42
CA GLY A 28 -14.81 -0.52 25.60
C GLY A 28 -15.65 0.74 25.40
N THR A 29 -15.48 1.70 26.30
CA THR A 29 -16.29 2.94 26.36
C THR A 29 -15.50 4.21 26.06
N THR A 30 -14.20 4.09 25.78
CA THR A 30 -13.33 5.22 25.51
C THR A 30 -12.41 4.94 24.32
N ALA A 31 -12.39 5.88 23.36
CA ALA A 31 -11.59 5.78 22.14
C ALA A 31 -10.68 6.99 21.94
N ILE A 32 -9.58 6.79 21.23
CA ILE A 32 -8.68 7.84 20.72
C ILE A 32 -8.56 7.66 19.23
N LEU A 33 -8.83 8.74 18.47
CA LEU A 33 -8.65 8.82 17.02
C LEU A 33 -7.25 9.37 16.71
N ILE A 34 -6.50 8.69 15.83
CA ILE A 34 -5.19 9.15 15.35
C ILE A 34 -5.17 9.06 13.83
N GLY A 35 -4.72 10.13 13.16
CA GLY A 35 -4.66 10.12 11.70
C GLY A 35 -4.11 11.41 11.09
N GLY A 36 -4.19 11.51 9.78
CA GLY A 36 -3.86 12.71 9.03
C GLY A 36 -4.84 13.86 9.31
N ASN A 37 -4.43 15.09 9.06
CA ASN A 37 -5.30 16.25 9.30
C ASN A 37 -6.57 16.18 8.45
N ILE A 38 -6.44 15.91 7.16
CA ILE A 38 -7.58 15.82 6.24
C ILE A 38 -8.46 14.61 6.60
N SER A 39 -7.87 13.43 6.79
CA SER A 39 -8.64 12.22 7.08
C SER A 39 -9.42 12.32 8.37
N ARG A 40 -8.87 12.93 9.43
CA ARG A 40 -9.59 13.18 10.68
C ARG A 40 -10.76 14.13 10.48
N GLN A 41 -10.55 15.26 9.76
CA GLN A 41 -11.60 16.21 9.46
C GLN A 41 -12.77 15.59 8.69
N LEU A 42 -12.48 14.69 7.76
CA LEU A 42 -13.50 14.01 6.95
C LEU A 42 -14.39 13.07 7.78
N ILE A 43 -13.79 12.32 8.73
CA ILE A 43 -14.53 11.24 9.39
C ILE A 43 -14.93 11.55 10.84
N GLU A 44 -14.32 12.54 11.50
CA GLU A 44 -14.46 12.72 12.95
C GLU A 44 -15.91 12.97 13.37
N GLU A 45 -16.63 13.82 12.67
CA GLU A 45 -18.00 14.19 13.07
C GLU A 45 -18.98 12.99 12.95
N PRO A 46 -19.09 12.30 11.80
CA PRO A 46 -19.96 11.13 11.71
C PRO A 46 -19.52 10.00 12.65
N LEU A 47 -18.21 9.78 12.79
CA LEU A 47 -17.67 8.80 13.72
C LEU A 47 -18.03 9.13 15.17
N ARG A 48 -17.84 10.37 15.61
CA ARG A 48 -18.15 10.84 16.97
C ARG A 48 -19.61 10.59 17.32
N ARG A 49 -20.53 10.96 16.46
CA ARG A 49 -21.98 10.72 16.67
C ARG A 49 -22.27 9.24 16.84
N SER A 50 -21.75 8.42 15.93
CA SER A 50 -21.93 6.97 15.99
C SER A 50 -21.36 6.34 17.27
N LEU A 51 -20.20 6.82 17.73
CA LEU A 51 -19.60 6.38 19.00
C LEU A 51 -20.48 6.80 20.21
N GLU A 52 -20.93 8.04 20.26
CA GLU A 52 -21.77 8.57 21.34
C GLU A 52 -23.11 7.83 21.45
N GLU A 53 -23.74 7.47 20.35
CA GLU A 53 -24.96 6.64 20.32
C GLU A 53 -24.76 5.24 20.94
N GLN A 54 -23.52 4.76 20.96
CA GLN A 54 -23.16 3.49 21.59
C GLN A 54 -22.51 3.67 22.97
N GLY A 55 -22.53 4.88 23.54
CA GLY A 55 -21.96 5.19 24.86
C GLY A 55 -20.41 5.21 24.87
N ILE A 56 -19.78 5.38 23.71
CA ILE A 56 -18.32 5.44 23.57
C ILE A 56 -17.89 6.89 23.49
N LYS A 57 -17.01 7.31 24.39
CA LYS A 57 -16.45 8.67 24.41
C LYS A 57 -15.19 8.75 23.54
N LEU A 58 -15.18 9.58 22.51
CA LEU A 58 -13.96 9.96 21.80
C LEU A 58 -13.19 11.01 22.64
N LYS A 59 -12.13 10.58 23.32
CA LYS A 59 -11.37 11.43 24.24
C LYS A 59 -10.46 12.42 23.51
N HIS A 60 -9.75 11.96 22.50
CA HIS A 60 -8.77 12.76 21.75
C HIS A 60 -8.85 12.45 20.26
N SER A 61 -8.50 13.43 19.46
CA SER A 61 -8.27 13.33 18.02
C SER A 61 -6.88 13.91 17.73
N LEU A 62 -5.91 13.04 17.42
CA LEU A 62 -4.49 13.38 17.37
C LEU A 62 -3.94 13.26 15.94
N TRP A 63 -3.06 14.19 15.59
CA TRP A 63 -2.28 14.09 14.36
C TRP A 63 -1.15 13.07 14.49
N TYR A 64 -1.02 12.18 13.49
CA TYR A 64 -0.04 11.10 13.54
C TYR A 64 1.43 11.57 13.37
N GLY A 65 1.67 12.77 12.79
CA GLY A 65 3.02 13.35 12.68
C GLY A 65 3.45 13.68 11.25
N GLY A 66 2.74 13.13 10.24
CA GLY A 66 3.05 13.38 8.81
C GLY A 66 3.87 12.29 8.16
N GLU A 67 4.76 11.61 8.91
CA GLU A 67 5.54 10.47 8.41
C GLU A 67 5.42 9.25 9.34
N SER A 68 5.52 8.05 8.78
CA SER A 68 5.58 6.81 9.57
C SER A 68 7.02 6.59 10.04
N SER A 69 7.43 7.43 10.99
CA SER A 69 8.79 7.43 11.55
C SER A 69 8.79 7.01 13.02
N GLN A 70 9.95 6.51 13.49
CA GLN A 70 10.11 6.12 14.89
C GLN A 70 9.88 7.30 15.83
N SER A 71 10.29 8.52 15.44
CA SER A 71 10.09 9.75 16.24
C SER A 71 8.62 10.05 16.47
N ASN A 72 7.77 9.91 15.43
CA ASN A 72 6.33 10.09 15.53
C ASN A 72 5.64 9.00 16.35
N ILE A 73 6.10 7.75 16.22
CA ILE A 73 5.59 6.62 17.02
C ILE A 73 5.90 6.86 18.50
N ASP A 74 7.16 7.18 18.84
CA ASP A 74 7.60 7.39 20.22
C ASP A 74 6.87 8.58 20.86
N ARG A 75 6.73 9.69 20.14
CA ARG A 75 5.95 10.86 20.57
C ARG A 75 4.51 10.51 20.95
N LEU A 76 3.83 9.73 20.11
CA LEU A 76 2.45 9.30 20.36
C LEU A 76 2.37 8.32 21.54
N VAL A 77 3.30 7.38 21.64
CA VAL A 77 3.37 6.44 22.76
C VAL A 77 3.60 7.17 24.08
N GLU A 78 4.55 8.10 24.14
CA GLU A 78 4.81 8.91 25.35
C GLU A 78 3.61 9.75 25.73
N GLN A 79 2.93 10.37 24.77
CA GLN A 79 1.73 11.18 25.00
C GLN A 79 0.57 10.34 25.56
N LEU A 80 0.41 9.10 25.07
CA LEU A 80 -0.75 8.26 25.39
C LEU A 80 -0.52 7.30 26.57
N LYS A 81 0.74 7.00 26.91
CA LYS A 81 1.09 6.09 28.01
C LYS A 81 0.46 6.46 29.37
N PRO A 82 0.34 7.74 29.76
CA PRO A 82 -0.34 8.13 31.01
C PRO A 82 -1.88 8.12 30.90
N GLU A 83 -2.44 7.99 29.69
CA GLU A 83 -3.88 8.08 29.43
C GLU A 83 -4.59 6.74 29.64
N THR A 84 -5.79 6.79 30.21
CA THR A 84 -6.66 5.63 30.27
C THR A 84 -7.65 5.66 29.12
N PHE A 85 -7.58 4.67 28.24
CA PHE A 85 -8.50 4.50 27.11
C PHE A 85 -8.56 3.01 26.71
N ASP A 86 -9.58 2.62 25.96
CA ASP A 86 -9.87 1.23 25.64
C ASP A 86 -9.41 0.85 24.21
N VAL A 87 -9.60 1.71 23.23
CA VAL A 87 -9.35 1.40 21.81
C VAL A 87 -8.70 2.57 21.07
N LEU A 88 -7.79 2.25 20.16
CA LEU A 88 -7.24 3.18 19.18
C LEU A 88 -8.01 3.06 17.85
N ILE A 89 -8.31 4.20 17.24
CA ILE A 89 -8.89 4.30 15.91
C ILE A 89 -7.87 4.99 15.00
N ALA A 90 -7.37 4.27 13.99
CA ALA A 90 -6.46 4.79 12.99
C ALA A 90 -7.24 5.28 11.76
N THR A 91 -6.93 6.46 11.23
CA THR A 91 -7.55 6.94 9.99
C THR A 91 -6.57 7.62 9.05
N GLY A 92 -6.74 7.37 7.75
CA GLY A 92 -5.92 7.96 6.70
C GLY A 92 -5.42 6.97 5.66
N GLY A 93 -4.29 7.31 5.05
CA GLY A 93 -3.54 6.44 4.15
C GLY A 93 -2.48 5.61 4.88
N GLY A 94 -1.65 4.89 4.11
CA GLY A 94 -0.67 3.94 4.61
C GLY A 94 0.21 4.45 5.74
N LYS A 95 0.85 5.62 5.59
CA LYS A 95 1.74 6.20 6.60
C LYS A 95 1.05 6.41 7.96
N ALA A 96 -0.17 6.96 7.96
CA ALA A 96 -0.94 7.15 9.19
C ALA A 96 -1.33 5.81 9.84
N LEU A 97 -1.80 4.86 9.03
CA LEU A 97 -2.20 3.54 9.51
C LEU A 97 -1.02 2.76 10.08
N ASP A 98 0.14 2.81 9.42
CA ASP A 98 1.36 2.14 9.87
C ASP A 98 1.88 2.72 11.18
N THR A 99 1.90 4.05 11.33
CA THR A 99 2.24 4.72 12.59
C THR A 99 1.34 4.22 13.73
N VAL A 100 0.02 4.23 13.51
CA VAL A 100 -0.92 3.87 14.60
C VAL A 100 -0.90 2.38 14.92
N LYS A 101 -0.62 1.49 13.94
CA LYS A 101 -0.40 0.06 14.19
C LYS A 101 0.79 -0.18 15.13
N ALA A 102 1.90 0.54 14.91
CA ALA A 102 3.07 0.46 15.78
C ALA A 102 2.78 1.02 17.19
N VAL A 103 2.06 2.15 17.28
CA VAL A 103 1.60 2.71 18.56
C VAL A 103 0.69 1.73 19.31
N ALA A 104 -0.29 1.13 18.61
CA ALA A 104 -1.22 0.16 19.20
C ALA A 104 -0.49 -1.09 19.72
N TYR A 105 0.54 -1.54 18.99
CA TYR A 105 1.39 -2.65 19.42
C TYR A 105 2.15 -2.32 20.70
N GLN A 106 2.79 -1.13 20.79
CA GLN A 106 3.56 -0.74 21.98
C GLN A 106 2.69 -0.47 23.21
N LEU A 107 1.47 0.03 23.01
CA LEU A 107 0.51 0.29 24.09
C LEU A 107 -0.39 -0.92 24.41
N GLU A 108 -0.24 -2.02 23.69
CA GLU A 108 -1.05 -3.25 23.83
C GLU A 108 -2.56 -2.98 23.73
N LYS A 109 -2.97 -2.04 22.86
CA LYS A 109 -4.37 -1.65 22.70
C LYS A 109 -5.03 -2.32 21.48
N PRO A 110 -6.35 -2.62 21.54
CA PRO A 110 -7.15 -2.92 20.37
C PRO A 110 -7.06 -1.79 19.35
N LEU A 111 -7.08 -2.15 18.06
CA LEU A 111 -6.97 -1.20 16.95
C LEU A 111 -8.13 -1.38 15.97
N VAL A 112 -8.78 -0.29 15.64
CA VAL A 112 -9.72 -0.17 14.52
C VAL A 112 -9.08 0.69 13.43
N ALA A 113 -9.09 0.24 12.18
CA ALA A 113 -8.58 1.01 11.05
C ALA A 113 -9.74 1.52 10.18
N ILE A 114 -9.71 2.80 9.87
CA ILE A 114 -10.66 3.48 8.97
C ILE A 114 -9.86 4.15 7.86
N PRO A 115 -9.50 3.42 6.79
CA PRO A 115 -8.80 4.00 5.64
C PRO A 115 -9.71 5.01 4.93
N THR A 116 -9.15 6.14 4.51
CA THR A 116 -9.84 7.18 3.75
C THR A 116 -9.43 7.23 2.29
N ILE A 117 -8.50 6.38 1.90
CA ILE A 117 -8.03 6.18 0.53
C ILE A 117 -7.76 4.68 0.30
N ALA A 118 -7.94 4.22 -0.93
CA ALA A 118 -7.59 2.87 -1.36
C ALA A 118 -6.26 2.90 -2.12
N ALA A 119 -5.15 3.11 -1.40
CA ALA A 119 -3.81 3.25 -1.99
C ALA A 119 -2.87 2.10 -1.66
N THR A 120 -3.11 1.35 -0.59
CA THR A 120 -2.30 0.19 -0.15
C THR A 120 -3.12 -0.74 0.74
N CYS A 121 -2.59 -1.92 1.06
CA CYS A 121 -3.17 -2.85 2.02
C CYS A 121 -2.80 -2.56 3.49
N ALA A 122 -2.20 -1.42 3.81
CA ALA A 122 -1.72 -1.10 5.16
C ALA A 122 -2.80 -1.23 6.24
N ALA A 123 -4.07 -0.95 5.91
CA ALA A 123 -5.20 -1.11 6.82
C ALA A 123 -5.44 -2.57 7.25
N ALA A 124 -5.04 -3.56 6.45
CA ALA A 124 -5.35 -4.97 6.69
C ALA A 124 -4.14 -5.82 7.11
N THR A 125 -2.92 -5.25 7.12
CA THR A 125 -1.69 -6.01 7.38
C THR A 125 -1.12 -5.78 8.78
N PRO A 126 -0.43 -6.79 9.38
CA PRO A 126 0.18 -6.72 10.70
C PRO A 126 1.61 -6.18 10.68
N ILE A 127 1.97 -5.38 9.70
CA ILE A 127 3.29 -4.77 9.56
C ILE A 127 3.18 -3.26 9.48
N SER A 128 4.25 -2.55 9.79
CA SER A 128 4.39 -1.11 9.56
C SER A 128 5.65 -0.84 8.73
N ILE A 129 5.53 -0.01 7.72
CA ILE A 129 6.68 0.49 6.99
C ILE A 129 7.21 1.72 7.72
N ILE A 130 8.49 1.71 8.06
CA ILE A 130 9.14 2.79 8.80
C ILE A 130 10.05 3.56 7.86
N TYR A 131 9.92 4.87 7.90
CA TYR A 131 10.70 5.82 7.13
C TYR A 131 11.52 6.72 8.07
N SER A 132 12.54 7.38 7.54
CA SER A 132 13.17 8.53 8.21
C SER A 132 12.16 9.69 8.31
N ASP A 133 12.46 10.70 9.11
CA ASP A 133 11.61 11.90 9.19
C ASP A 133 11.58 12.68 7.85
N GLU A 134 12.56 12.44 6.96
CA GLU A 134 12.67 13.00 5.61
C GLU A 134 11.94 12.15 4.54
N GLY A 135 11.43 10.96 4.90
CA GLY A 135 10.64 10.10 4.02
C GLY A 135 11.42 9.00 3.29
N GLU A 136 12.70 8.76 3.66
CA GLU A 136 13.48 7.66 3.13
C GLU A 136 13.07 6.33 3.78
N PHE A 137 12.92 5.26 2.98
CA PHE A 137 12.64 3.92 3.50
C PHE A 137 13.75 3.42 4.44
N LEU A 138 13.38 2.93 5.61
CA LEU A 138 14.31 2.36 6.59
C LEU A 138 14.12 0.87 6.81
N GLU A 139 12.91 0.44 7.19
CA GLU A 139 12.66 -0.96 7.52
C GLU A 139 11.18 -1.37 7.38
N ILE A 140 10.96 -2.67 7.29
CA ILE A 140 9.66 -3.29 7.43
C ILE A 140 9.51 -3.79 8.87
N SER A 141 8.83 -3.01 9.69
CA SER A 141 8.66 -3.37 11.10
C SER A 141 7.57 -4.43 11.28
N ARG A 142 7.95 -5.54 11.89
CA ARG A 142 7.03 -6.60 12.34
C ARG A 142 6.49 -6.35 13.76
N LYS A 143 6.88 -5.21 14.37
CA LYS A 143 6.36 -4.70 15.64
C LYS A 143 5.09 -3.87 15.40
N ALA A 144 4.10 -4.50 14.80
CA ALA A 144 2.81 -3.92 14.48
C ALA A 144 1.70 -4.93 14.75
N LYS A 145 0.48 -4.43 14.90
CA LYS A 145 -0.71 -5.25 15.18
C LYS A 145 -1.66 -5.19 13.99
N ALA A 146 -2.17 -6.34 13.55
CA ALA A 146 -3.31 -6.35 12.64
C ALA A 146 -4.51 -5.70 13.34
N PRO A 147 -5.28 -4.84 12.67
CA PRO A 147 -6.49 -4.27 13.25
C PRO A 147 -7.49 -5.36 13.64
N GLU A 148 -8.20 -5.14 14.76
CA GLU A 148 -9.34 -5.99 15.14
C GLU A 148 -10.47 -5.83 14.12
N ILE A 149 -10.68 -4.60 13.63
CA ILE A 149 -11.66 -4.30 12.58
C ILE A 149 -11.08 -3.29 11.61
N VAL A 150 -11.38 -3.49 10.33
CA VAL A 150 -11.24 -2.47 9.27
C VAL A 150 -12.63 -2.04 8.85
N ILE A 151 -12.93 -0.75 8.95
CA ILE A 151 -14.20 -0.14 8.54
C ILE A 151 -13.93 0.74 7.34
N VAL A 152 -14.54 0.42 6.20
CA VAL A 152 -14.34 1.13 4.93
C VAL A 152 -15.65 1.78 4.50
N ASP A 153 -15.64 3.11 4.45
CA ASP A 153 -16.75 3.87 3.86
C ASP A 153 -16.45 4.14 2.39
N SER A 154 -17.21 3.51 1.51
CA SER A 154 -17.02 3.65 0.06
C SER A 154 -17.24 5.09 -0.42
N ASN A 155 -18.11 5.87 0.25
CA ASN A 155 -18.33 7.27 -0.09
C ASN A 155 -17.09 8.13 0.21
N VAL A 156 -16.42 7.88 1.34
CA VAL A 156 -15.17 8.59 1.71
C VAL A 156 -14.07 8.34 0.67
N ILE A 157 -13.97 7.09 0.19
CA ILE A 157 -12.98 6.75 -0.84
C ILE A 157 -13.35 7.32 -2.20
N LEU A 158 -14.65 7.36 -2.54
CA LEU A 158 -15.15 7.98 -3.78
C LEU A 158 -14.78 9.48 -3.87
N GLU A 159 -14.80 10.20 -2.74
CA GLU A 159 -14.46 11.61 -2.66
C GLU A 159 -12.95 11.89 -2.68
N ALA A 160 -12.12 10.85 -2.52
CA ALA A 160 -10.67 11.01 -2.51
C ALA A 160 -10.12 11.31 -3.92
N PRO A 161 -8.99 12.03 -4.03
CA PRO A 161 -8.31 12.22 -5.30
C PRO A 161 -8.03 10.88 -6.01
N VAL A 162 -8.41 10.78 -7.29
CA VAL A 162 -8.32 9.54 -8.08
C VAL A 162 -6.92 8.94 -8.11
N ARG A 163 -5.89 9.76 -8.04
CA ARG A 163 -4.48 9.34 -8.04
C ARG A 163 -4.14 8.36 -6.91
N TYR A 164 -4.86 8.42 -5.75
CA TYR A 164 -4.68 7.42 -4.69
C TYR A 164 -5.16 6.04 -5.10
N LEU A 165 -6.30 5.94 -5.80
CA LEU A 165 -6.79 4.66 -6.31
C LEU A 165 -5.85 4.11 -7.38
N VAL A 166 -5.37 4.96 -8.28
CA VAL A 166 -4.38 4.60 -9.31
C VAL A 166 -3.12 4.02 -8.67
N ALA A 167 -2.58 4.70 -7.66
CA ALA A 167 -1.44 4.17 -6.89
C ALA A 167 -1.77 2.82 -6.22
N GLY A 168 -2.98 2.68 -5.67
CA GLY A 168 -3.45 1.42 -5.08
C GLY A 168 -3.52 0.27 -6.09
N ILE A 169 -3.96 0.54 -7.31
CA ILE A 169 -3.94 -0.43 -8.41
C ILE A 169 -2.48 -0.85 -8.71
N GLY A 170 -1.56 0.12 -8.80
CA GLY A 170 -0.14 -0.14 -9.05
C GLY A 170 0.52 -1.02 -7.99
N ASP A 171 0.35 -0.68 -6.71
CA ASP A 171 0.83 -1.51 -5.58
C ASP A 171 0.22 -2.93 -5.59
N THR A 172 -1.07 -3.01 -5.90
CA THR A 172 -1.79 -4.30 -5.88
C THR A 172 -1.39 -5.21 -7.05
N LEU A 173 -1.07 -4.65 -8.23
CA LEU A 173 -0.54 -5.42 -9.37
C LEU A 173 0.74 -6.17 -9.00
N ALA A 174 1.59 -5.58 -8.17
CA ALA A 174 2.84 -6.19 -7.74
C ALA A 174 2.61 -7.54 -7.03
N LYS A 175 1.48 -7.72 -6.35
CA LYS A 175 1.16 -8.99 -5.67
C LYS A 175 1.17 -10.19 -6.60
N TRP A 176 0.71 -10.03 -7.85
CA TRP A 176 0.80 -11.12 -8.84
C TRP A 176 2.23 -11.37 -9.31
N PHE A 177 2.90 -10.32 -9.77
CA PHE A 177 4.22 -10.47 -10.39
C PHE A 177 5.28 -10.92 -9.38
N GLU A 178 5.27 -10.34 -8.20
CA GLU A 178 6.22 -10.66 -7.15
C GLU A 178 5.95 -12.04 -6.53
N THR A 179 4.68 -12.38 -6.24
CA THR A 179 4.35 -13.73 -5.73
C THR A 179 4.72 -14.81 -6.77
N LYS A 180 4.42 -14.59 -8.05
CA LYS A 180 4.78 -15.51 -9.14
C LYS A 180 6.30 -15.71 -9.24
N CYS A 181 7.08 -14.70 -8.89
CA CYS A 181 8.53 -14.71 -8.89
C CYS A 181 9.07 -15.39 -7.62
N SER A 182 8.74 -14.89 -6.46
CA SER A 182 9.28 -15.29 -5.16
C SER A 182 8.93 -16.74 -4.79
N ILE A 183 7.71 -17.21 -5.13
CA ILE A 183 7.27 -18.58 -4.82
C ILE A 183 8.13 -19.65 -5.47
N LYS A 184 8.90 -19.33 -6.51
CA LYS A 184 9.84 -20.27 -7.17
C LYS A 184 10.94 -20.76 -6.24
N LYS A 185 11.24 -20.02 -5.17
CA LYS A 185 12.21 -20.41 -4.13
C LYS A 185 11.58 -21.25 -3.01
N ALA A 186 10.28 -21.16 -2.85
CA ALA A 186 9.58 -21.80 -1.74
C ALA A 186 9.25 -23.27 -2.05
N VAL A 187 9.22 -24.09 -1.00
CA VAL A 187 8.66 -25.46 -1.12
C VAL A 187 7.14 -25.33 -1.20
N PRO A 188 6.49 -25.86 -2.25
CA PRO A 188 5.05 -25.80 -2.42
C PRO A 188 4.31 -26.43 -1.23
N ASN A 189 3.34 -25.70 -0.68
CA ASN A 189 2.45 -26.18 0.37
C ASN A 189 1.06 -25.53 0.20
N ALA A 190 0.05 -26.03 0.92
CA ALA A 190 -1.33 -25.55 0.77
C ALA A 190 -1.47 -24.04 1.00
N ILE A 191 -0.66 -23.46 1.88
CA ILE A 191 -0.77 -22.05 2.27
C ILE A 191 -0.18 -21.13 1.19
N ASN A 192 1.06 -21.39 0.72
CA ASN A 192 1.65 -20.56 -0.33
C ASN A 192 1.00 -20.77 -1.70
N GLN A 193 0.44 -21.97 -1.97
CA GLN A 193 -0.39 -22.21 -3.15
C GLN A 193 -1.72 -21.45 -3.09
N THR A 194 -2.30 -21.25 -1.90
CA THR A 194 -3.46 -20.38 -1.74
C THR A 194 -3.09 -18.92 -2.00
N ALA A 195 -1.94 -18.45 -1.51
CA ALA A 195 -1.48 -17.08 -1.75
C ALA A 195 -1.35 -16.76 -3.25
N ILE A 196 -0.71 -17.64 -4.05
CA ILE A 196 -0.58 -17.39 -5.48
C ILE A 196 -1.92 -17.48 -6.23
N ALA A 197 -2.83 -18.34 -5.79
CA ALA A 197 -4.18 -18.41 -6.37
C ALA A 197 -4.96 -17.11 -6.14
N ILE A 198 -4.88 -16.54 -4.91
CA ILE A 198 -5.46 -15.25 -4.59
C ILE A 198 -4.80 -14.13 -5.42
N ALA A 199 -3.47 -14.11 -5.53
CA ALA A 199 -2.74 -13.12 -6.33
C ALA A 199 -3.14 -13.17 -7.82
N GLY A 200 -3.34 -14.37 -8.39
CA GLY A 200 -3.83 -14.53 -9.76
C GLY A 200 -5.25 -14.01 -9.96
N GLN A 201 -6.16 -14.30 -9.04
CA GLN A 201 -7.53 -13.78 -9.09
C GLN A 201 -7.54 -12.25 -8.92
N LEU A 202 -6.72 -11.72 -8.02
CA LEU A 202 -6.55 -10.30 -7.79
C LEU A 202 -6.11 -9.58 -9.08
N TYR A 203 -5.09 -10.10 -9.76
CA TYR A 203 -4.61 -9.59 -11.05
C TYR A 203 -5.73 -9.53 -12.10
N GLN A 204 -6.53 -10.61 -12.24
CA GLN A 204 -7.66 -10.62 -13.16
C GLN A 204 -8.73 -9.57 -12.81
N THR A 205 -8.99 -9.37 -11.52
CA THR A 205 -9.91 -8.33 -11.05
C THR A 205 -9.42 -6.94 -11.46
N LEU A 206 -8.13 -6.64 -11.22
CA LEU A 206 -7.54 -5.34 -11.56
C LEU A 206 -7.64 -5.06 -13.07
N LEU A 207 -7.26 -6.03 -13.91
CA LEU A 207 -7.33 -5.86 -15.37
C LEU A 207 -8.76 -5.65 -15.87
N LYS A 208 -9.73 -6.34 -15.27
CA LYS A 208 -11.13 -6.28 -15.69
C LYS A 208 -11.84 -5.02 -15.25
N THR A 209 -11.59 -4.55 -14.03
CA THR A 209 -12.41 -3.51 -13.39
C THR A 209 -11.65 -2.21 -13.09
N GLY A 210 -10.31 -2.20 -13.16
CA GLY A 210 -9.48 -1.06 -12.77
C GLY A 210 -9.80 0.23 -13.52
N LYS A 211 -9.91 0.17 -14.86
CA LYS A 211 -10.29 1.33 -15.69
C LYS A 211 -11.65 1.91 -15.30
N ALA A 212 -12.66 1.04 -15.16
CA ALA A 212 -14.01 1.48 -14.77
C ALA A 212 -14.04 2.05 -13.34
N ALA A 213 -13.24 1.52 -12.43
CA ALA A 213 -13.12 2.05 -11.08
C ALA A 213 -12.47 3.45 -11.05
N VAL A 214 -11.43 3.68 -11.85
CA VAL A 214 -10.82 5.01 -12.03
C VAL A 214 -11.85 5.99 -12.58
N GLN A 215 -12.59 5.61 -13.61
CA GLN A 215 -13.67 6.41 -14.19
C GLN A 215 -14.77 6.71 -13.15
N SER A 216 -15.14 5.75 -12.30
CA SER A 216 -16.13 5.95 -11.23
C SER A 216 -15.78 7.09 -10.29
N ILE A 217 -14.51 7.21 -9.87
CA ILE A 217 -14.03 8.33 -9.04
C ILE A 217 -14.08 9.64 -9.82
N GLN A 218 -13.62 9.64 -11.09
CA GLN A 218 -13.66 10.85 -11.93
C GLN A 218 -15.07 11.37 -12.15
N GLU A 219 -16.05 10.47 -12.28
CA GLU A 219 -17.47 10.79 -12.45
C GLU A 219 -18.22 10.97 -11.12
N GLN A 220 -17.55 10.80 -9.98
CA GLN A 220 -18.14 10.85 -8.63
C GLN A 220 -19.38 9.94 -8.50
N THR A 221 -19.33 8.75 -9.11
CA THR A 221 -20.41 7.77 -9.11
C THR A 221 -19.92 6.47 -8.48
N LEU A 222 -20.53 6.06 -7.37
CA LEU A 222 -20.19 4.79 -6.73
C LEU A 222 -20.69 3.62 -7.58
N THR A 223 -19.76 2.83 -8.10
CA THR A 223 -20.06 1.64 -8.91
C THR A 223 -19.54 0.38 -8.24
N LYS A 224 -20.04 -0.77 -8.71
CA LYS A 224 -19.54 -2.07 -8.24
C LYS A 224 -18.06 -2.27 -8.56
N GLU A 225 -17.61 -1.79 -9.70
CA GLU A 225 -16.19 -1.88 -10.12
C GLU A 225 -15.29 -1.11 -9.16
N LEU A 226 -15.70 0.08 -8.71
CA LEU A 226 -14.96 0.82 -7.68
C LEU A 226 -14.94 0.05 -6.36
N GLU A 227 -16.07 -0.48 -5.91
CA GLU A 227 -16.14 -1.28 -4.69
C GLU A 227 -15.27 -2.55 -4.77
N ASP A 228 -15.26 -3.24 -5.91
CA ASP A 228 -14.42 -4.42 -6.15
C ASP A 228 -12.91 -4.04 -6.07
N ILE A 229 -12.50 -2.87 -6.59
CA ILE A 229 -11.12 -2.39 -6.50
C ILE A 229 -10.76 -1.94 -5.08
N ILE A 230 -11.67 -1.30 -4.34
CA ILE A 230 -11.47 -0.97 -2.93
C ILE A 230 -11.17 -2.23 -2.11
N ASP A 231 -11.99 -3.27 -2.26
CA ASP A 231 -11.79 -4.55 -1.56
C ASP A 231 -10.49 -5.24 -2.01
N ALA A 232 -10.18 -5.19 -3.32
CA ALA A 232 -8.95 -5.74 -3.89
C ALA A 232 -7.71 -5.09 -3.27
N VAL A 233 -7.67 -3.74 -3.23
CA VAL A 233 -6.51 -2.98 -2.72
C VAL A 233 -6.37 -3.10 -1.21
N ILE A 234 -7.45 -2.95 -0.45
CA ILE A 234 -7.36 -2.85 1.01
C ILE A 234 -7.26 -4.23 1.67
N LEU A 235 -8.09 -5.19 1.26
CA LEU A 235 -8.19 -6.48 1.95
C LEU A 235 -7.48 -7.61 1.21
N VAL A 236 -7.84 -7.84 -0.06
CA VAL A 236 -7.40 -9.05 -0.78
C VAL A 236 -5.90 -9.05 -1.01
N SER A 237 -5.31 -7.89 -1.34
CA SER A 237 -3.86 -7.76 -1.52
C SER A 237 -3.08 -8.06 -0.22
N GLY A 238 -3.61 -7.61 0.93
CA GLY A 238 -3.07 -7.94 2.25
C GLY A 238 -3.14 -9.43 2.57
N SER A 239 -4.19 -10.11 2.10
CA SER A 239 -4.36 -11.56 2.30
C SER A 239 -3.32 -12.39 1.54
N VAL A 240 -2.85 -11.94 0.36
CA VAL A 240 -1.73 -12.59 -0.36
C VAL A 240 -0.51 -12.70 0.55
N SER A 241 -0.09 -11.56 1.12
CA SER A 241 1.04 -11.52 2.05
C SER A 241 0.73 -12.26 3.36
N GLY A 242 -0.52 -12.22 3.81
CA GLY A 242 -0.97 -12.92 5.03
C GLY A 242 -0.86 -14.43 4.94
N TYR A 243 -1.26 -15.03 3.80
CA TYR A 243 -1.10 -16.46 3.53
C TYR A 243 0.35 -16.81 3.16
N GLY A 244 0.94 -16.07 2.23
CA GLY A 244 2.24 -16.41 1.67
C GLY A 244 3.43 -16.10 2.57
N GLY A 245 3.24 -15.20 3.55
CA GLY A 245 4.36 -14.72 4.37
C GLY A 245 5.47 -14.11 3.51
N ASP A 246 6.70 -14.35 3.91
CA ASP A 246 7.87 -13.85 3.17
C ASP A 246 8.04 -14.56 1.80
N ASP A 247 7.49 -15.78 1.62
CA ASP A 247 7.54 -16.52 0.34
C ASP A 247 6.76 -15.85 -0.81
N CYS A 248 5.77 -14.99 -0.50
CA CYS A 248 4.82 -14.47 -1.50
C CYS A 248 4.54 -12.97 -1.32
N ARG A 249 5.40 -12.22 -0.64
CA ARG A 249 5.05 -10.86 -0.24
C ARG A 249 5.53 -9.80 -1.21
N THR A 250 6.81 -9.77 -1.47
CA THR A 250 7.54 -8.76 -2.25
C THR A 250 8.71 -9.39 -2.98
N ALA A 251 9.25 -8.71 -4.00
CA ALA A 251 10.46 -9.10 -4.71
C ALA A 251 11.15 -7.85 -5.30
N ALA A 252 11.62 -7.90 -6.55
CA ALA A 252 12.38 -6.82 -7.15
C ALA A 252 11.56 -5.52 -7.35
N ALA A 253 10.24 -5.59 -7.56
CA ALA A 253 9.44 -4.38 -7.79
C ALA A 253 9.46 -3.46 -6.56
N HIS A 254 9.26 -4.00 -5.36
CA HIS A 254 9.36 -3.23 -4.10
C HIS A 254 10.81 -2.87 -3.75
N ALA A 255 11.80 -3.73 -4.03
CA ALA A 255 13.21 -3.39 -3.82
C ALA A 255 13.63 -2.19 -4.70
N ILE A 256 13.20 -2.16 -5.97
CA ILE A 256 13.45 -1.03 -6.88
C ILE A 256 12.74 0.24 -6.39
N TYR A 257 11.47 0.12 -5.92
CA TYR A 257 10.80 1.23 -5.26
C TYR A 257 11.65 1.80 -4.13
N SER A 258 12.06 0.95 -3.18
CA SER A 258 12.87 1.39 -2.02
C SER A 258 14.20 2.01 -2.45
N GLY A 259 14.87 1.45 -3.45
CA GLY A 259 16.10 2.01 -4.01
C GLY A 259 15.90 3.39 -4.65
N LEU A 260 14.76 3.62 -5.32
CA LEU A 260 14.46 4.90 -5.95
C LEU A 260 14.13 6.01 -4.95
N THR A 261 13.72 5.69 -3.70
CA THR A 261 13.39 6.70 -2.69
C THR A 261 14.56 7.58 -2.25
N ILE A 262 15.81 7.18 -2.57
CA ILE A 262 16.99 8.00 -2.32
C ILE A 262 17.04 9.28 -3.18
N PHE A 263 16.27 9.36 -4.26
CA PHE A 263 16.23 10.52 -5.15
C PHE A 263 15.11 11.46 -4.73
N PRO A 264 15.42 12.73 -4.36
CA PRO A 264 14.40 13.70 -3.94
C PRO A 264 13.33 13.97 -5.01
N GLU A 265 13.66 13.81 -6.28
CA GLU A 265 12.77 14.06 -7.41
C GLU A 265 11.54 13.16 -7.42
N ILE A 266 11.60 11.99 -6.75
CA ILE A 266 10.51 11.01 -6.71
C ILE A 266 9.55 11.21 -5.54
N HIS A 267 9.83 12.11 -4.61
CA HIS A 267 9.07 12.27 -3.37
C HIS A 267 7.61 12.73 -3.59
N ASP A 268 7.31 13.34 -4.74
CA ASP A 268 5.94 13.70 -5.14
C ASP A 268 5.19 12.56 -5.85
N THR A 269 5.84 11.40 -6.02
CA THR A 269 5.26 10.19 -6.63
C THR A 269 4.80 9.23 -5.53
N TYR A 270 3.58 8.71 -5.65
CA TYR A 270 3.07 7.81 -4.63
C TYR A 270 3.70 6.42 -4.71
N HIS A 271 3.77 5.74 -3.57
CA HIS A 271 4.35 4.41 -3.41
C HIS A 271 3.96 3.44 -4.54
N GLY A 272 2.66 3.26 -4.77
CA GLY A 272 2.16 2.32 -5.77
C GLY A 272 2.46 2.71 -7.22
N GLU A 273 2.64 3.99 -7.50
CA GLU A 273 3.07 4.48 -8.82
C GLU A 273 4.52 4.05 -9.09
N ILE A 274 5.41 4.18 -8.10
CA ILE A 274 6.80 3.75 -8.24
C ILE A 274 6.90 2.22 -8.28
N VAL A 275 6.11 1.52 -7.45
CA VAL A 275 6.03 0.05 -7.47
C VAL A 275 5.56 -0.46 -8.84
N ALA A 276 4.60 0.21 -9.48
CA ALA A 276 4.16 -0.13 -10.83
C ALA A 276 5.31 -0.05 -11.85
N PHE A 277 6.12 1.00 -11.82
CA PHE A 277 7.34 1.06 -12.63
C PHE A 277 8.34 -0.05 -12.24
N GLY A 278 8.48 -0.32 -10.95
CA GLY A 278 9.30 -1.43 -10.43
C GLY A 278 8.90 -2.80 -10.99
N ILE A 279 7.59 -3.03 -11.24
CA ILE A 279 7.12 -4.26 -11.92
C ILE A 279 7.71 -4.36 -13.34
N LEU A 280 7.69 -3.28 -14.11
CA LEU A 280 8.25 -3.28 -15.46
C LEU A 280 9.75 -3.62 -15.44
N ALA A 281 10.48 -3.03 -14.51
CA ALA A 281 11.90 -3.32 -14.33
C ALA A 281 12.14 -4.77 -13.86
N GLN A 282 11.31 -5.30 -12.94
CA GLN A 282 11.39 -6.71 -12.54
C GLN A 282 11.17 -7.65 -13.72
N LEU A 283 10.18 -7.40 -14.58
CA LEU A 283 9.91 -8.21 -15.77
C LEU A 283 11.10 -8.19 -16.74
N CYS A 284 11.74 -7.03 -16.90
CA CYS A 284 12.99 -6.91 -17.67
C CYS A 284 14.14 -7.72 -17.03
N MET A 285 14.24 -7.73 -15.70
CA MET A 285 15.24 -8.47 -14.93
C MET A 285 15.02 -9.99 -15.04
N GLU A 286 13.78 -10.43 -15.07
CA GLU A 286 13.41 -11.85 -15.30
C GLU A 286 13.65 -12.30 -16.76
N GLY A 287 14.01 -11.39 -17.66
CA GLY A 287 14.28 -11.69 -19.08
C GLY A 287 13.04 -11.88 -19.92
N LEU A 288 11.87 -11.37 -19.49
CA LEU A 288 10.65 -11.47 -20.28
C LEU A 288 10.75 -10.70 -21.60
N GLU A 289 9.96 -11.13 -22.57
CA GLU A 289 9.92 -10.51 -23.88
C GLU A 289 9.36 -9.08 -23.80
N THR A 290 9.86 -8.19 -24.65
CA THR A 290 9.41 -6.81 -24.72
C THR A 290 7.89 -6.69 -24.97
N GLY A 291 7.27 -7.68 -25.62
CA GLY A 291 5.82 -7.73 -25.85
C GLY A 291 4.99 -7.82 -24.55
N GLU A 292 5.44 -8.61 -23.58
CA GLU A 292 4.73 -8.74 -22.30
C GLU A 292 4.80 -7.44 -21.49
N VAL A 293 5.97 -6.79 -21.47
CA VAL A 293 6.15 -5.48 -20.82
C VAL A 293 5.27 -4.42 -21.49
N ARG A 294 5.21 -4.41 -22.82
CA ARG A 294 4.33 -3.47 -23.57
C ARG A 294 2.86 -3.68 -23.27
N SER A 295 2.39 -4.92 -23.22
CA SER A 295 0.98 -5.19 -22.87
C SER A 295 0.61 -4.68 -21.48
N LEU A 296 1.54 -4.74 -20.53
CA LEU A 296 1.32 -4.16 -19.21
C LEU A 296 1.32 -2.62 -19.24
N ILE A 297 2.19 -2.00 -20.04
CA ILE A 297 2.19 -0.55 -20.25
C ILE A 297 0.87 -0.09 -20.89
N GLU A 298 0.30 -0.84 -21.82
CA GLU A 298 -1.02 -0.52 -22.40
C GLU A 298 -2.10 -0.45 -21.31
N TYR A 299 -2.10 -1.39 -20.36
CA TYR A 299 -2.98 -1.31 -19.20
C TYR A 299 -2.67 -0.11 -18.30
N TYR A 300 -1.37 0.22 -18.07
CA TYR A 300 -0.98 1.41 -17.30
C TYR A 300 -1.53 2.70 -17.92
N GLN A 301 -1.51 2.82 -19.24
CA GLN A 301 -2.11 3.94 -19.95
C GLN A 301 -3.63 4.04 -19.73
N GLU A 302 -4.32 2.91 -19.61
CA GLU A 302 -5.77 2.89 -19.35
C GLU A 302 -6.17 3.36 -17.95
N VAL A 303 -5.29 3.18 -16.96
CA VAL A 303 -5.54 3.52 -15.54
C VAL A 303 -4.70 4.71 -15.06
N ASP A 304 -3.94 5.35 -15.93
CA ASP A 304 -3.10 6.52 -15.65
C ASP A 304 -1.92 6.25 -14.69
N LEU A 305 -1.34 5.03 -14.76
CA LEU A 305 -0.12 4.70 -14.03
C LEU A 305 1.12 5.17 -14.80
N PRO A 306 2.18 5.65 -14.12
CA PRO A 306 3.43 6.02 -14.76
C PRO A 306 4.20 4.76 -15.21
N TYR A 307 4.90 4.88 -16.34
CA TYR A 307 5.70 3.82 -16.94
C TYR A 307 7.06 4.30 -17.47
N THR A 308 7.44 5.52 -17.11
CA THR A 308 8.78 6.08 -17.36
C THR A 308 9.31 6.79 -16.11
N LEU A 309 10.63 6.87 -15.97
CA LEU A 309 11.28 7.65 -14.90
C LEU A 309 10.90 9.13 -14.98
N GLN A 310 10.78 9.68 -16.19
CA GLN A 310 10.40 11.07 -16.40
C GLN A 310 8.99 11.38 -15.86
N GLN A 311 8.03 10.49 -16.04
CA GLN A 311 6.67 10.66 -15.46
C GLN A 311 6.67 10.68 -13.94
N MET A 312 7.68 10.08 -13.32
CA MET A 312 7.89 10.06 -11.87
C MET A 312 8.81 11.18 -11.36
N GLY A 313 9.20 12.14 -12.23
CA GLY A 313 10.03 13.29 -11.86
C GLY A 313 11.53 13.13 -12.16
N ILE A 314 12.04 11.94 -12.39
CA ILE A 314 13.45 11.68 -12.68
C ILE A 314 13.71 11.89 -14.18
N LYS A 315 14.40 12.98 -14.54
CA LYS A 315 14.70 13.30 -15.95
C LYS A 315 15.95 12.62 -16.47
N GLU A 316 17.04 12.71 -15.71
CA GLU A 316 18.33 12.10 -16.02
C GLU A 316 19.03 11.71 -14.74
N LEU A 317 19.70 10.56 -14.72
CA LEU A 317 20.59 10.13 -13.66
C LEU A 317 22.02 10.12 -14.16
N THR A 318 22.94 10.63 -13.36
CA THR A 318 24.38 10.57 -13.62
C THR A 318 24.87 9.12 -13.48
N ALA A 319 26.07 8.82 -14.00
CA ALA A 319 26.67 7.50 -13.85
C ALA A 319 26.84 7.08 -12.37
N GLU A 320 27.15 8.05 -11.50
CA GLU A 320 27.26 7.79 -10.06
C GLU A 320 25.91 7.48 -9.41
N GLN A 321 24.85 8.19 -9.78
CA GLN A 321 23.49 7.92 -9.30
C GLN A 321 22.98 6.56 -9.77
N TRP A 322 23.23 6.16 -11.02
CA TRP A 322 22.93 4.81 -11.50
C TRP A 322 23.64 3.73 -10.69
N LYS A 323 24.95 3.93 -10.43
CA LYS A 323 25.73 3.03 -9.59
C LYS A 323 25.14 2.95 -8.17
N GLN A 324 24.85 4.09 -7.56
CA GLN A 324 24.25 4.17 -6.23
C GLN A 324 22.90 3.44 -6.17
N LEU A 325 22.02 3.65 -7.16
CA LEU A 325 20.74 2.93 -7.27
C LEU A 325 20.96 1.42 -7.25
N GLY A 326 21.88 0.91 -8.09
CA GLY A 326 22.16 -0.51 -8.16
C GLY A 326 22.67 -1.07 -6.83
N GLU A 327 23.67 -0.40 -6.23
CA GLU A 327 24.33 -0.81 -4.98
C GLU A 327 23.34 -0.82 -3.79
N ILE A 328 22.48 0.18 -3.67
CA ILE A 328 21.47 0.25 -2.60
C ILE A 328 20.37 -0.78 -2.83
N THR A 329 19.82 -0.87 -4.03
CA THR A 329 18.68 -1.74 -4.32
C THR A 329 18.95 -3.22 -4.03
N VAL A 330 20.17 -3.70 -4.29
CA VAL A 330 20.52 -5.10 -4.00
C VAL A 330 20.63 -5.41 -2.50
N THR A 331 20.73 -4.40 -1.65
CA THR A 331 20.78 -4.57 -0.18
C THR A 331 19.40 -4.59 0.48
N ILE A 332 18.35 -4.24 -0.26
CA ILE A 332 16.97 -4.26 0.25
C ILE A 332 16.50 -5.71 0.44
N GLU A 333 15.94 -6.03 1.61
CA GLU A 333 15.55 -7.41 1.96
C GLU A 333 14.62 -8.05 0.93
N ASP A 334 13.75 -7.27 0.27
CA ASP A 334 12.82 -7.75 -0.74
C ASP A 334 13.53 -8.37 -1.97
N MET A 335 14.75 -7.89 -2.29
CA MET A 335 15.54 -8.41 -3.40
C MET A 335 15.97 -9.86 -3.17
N GLU A 336 16.11 -10.27 -1.91
CA GLU A 336 16.44 -11.67 -1.57
C GLU A 336 15.36 -12.66 -2.03
N ASN A 337 14.14 -12.20 -2.29
CA ASN A 337 13.05 -13.04 -2.77
C ASN A 337 13.12 -13.37 -4.27
N MET A 338 14.05 -12.76 -5.02
CA MET A 338 14.29 -13.14 -6.41
C MET A 338 14.83 -14.59 -6.49
N PRO A 339 14.39 -15.40 -7.48
CA PRO A 339 14.79 -16.82 -7.60
C PRO A 339 16.22 -17.01 -8.13
N PHE A 340 16.97 -15.95 -8.32
CA PHE A 340 18.35 -15.92 -8.77
C PHE A 340 19.11 -14.79 -8.08
N ALA A 341 20.45 -14.87 -8.06
CA ALA A 341 21.27 -13.78 -7.51
C ALA A 341 21.20 -12.55 -8.41
N VAL A 342 20.91 -11.40 -7.79
CA VAL A 342 20.80 -10.11 -8.48
C VAL A 342 22.06 -9.28 -8.19
N THR A 343 22.66 -8.70 -9.24
CA THR A 343 23.80 -7.79 -9.11
C THR A 343 23.38 -6.32 -9.30
N PRO A 344 24.15 -5.35 -8.81
CA PRO A 344 23.90 -3.93 -9.06
C PRO A 344 23.70 -3.60 -10.54
N GLU A 345 24.51 -4.21 -11.42
CA GLU A 345 24.41 -4.00 -12.87
C GLU A 345 23.11 -4.55 -13.46
N MET A 346 22.60 -5.67 -12.93
CA MET A 346 21.31 -6.22 -13.35
C MET A 346 20.18 -5.26 -12.99
N VAL A 347 20.20 -4.64 -11.80
CA VAL A 347 19.22 -3.63 -11.40
C VAL A 347 19.24 -2.46 -12.38
N VAL A 348 20.41 -1.86 -12.58
CA VAL A 348 20.58 -0.70 -13.46
C VAL A 348 20.10 -1.00 -14.87
N THR A 349 20.56 -2.11 -15.46
CA THR A 349 20.18 -2.52 -16.83
C THR A 349 18.68 -2.74 -16.96
N SER A 350 18.05 -3.33 -15.93
CA SER A 350 16.61 -3.63 -15.95
C SER A 350 15.76 -2.36 -15.84
N VAL A 351 16.15 -1.42 -14.98
CA VAL A 351 15.49 -0.11 -14.85
C VAL A 351 15.62 0.69 -16.14
N GLN A 352 16.82 0.76 -16.71
CA GLN A 352 17.06 1.44 -17.98
C GLN A 352 16.25 0.84 -19.14
N LYS A 353 16.19 -0.50 -19.22
CA LYS A 353 15.42 -1.20 -20.25
C LYS A 353 13.92 -0.94 -20.11
N ALA A 354 13.39 -0.95 -18.89
CA ALA A 354 11.98 -0.65 -18.63
C ALA A 354 11.65 0.79 -19.06
N ASP A 355 12.49 1.75 -18.71
CA ASP A 355 12.32 3.16 -19.07
C ASP A 355 12.40 3.36 -20.59
N GLU A 356 13.36 2.74 -21.29
CA GLU A 356 13.49 2.79 -22.76
C GLU A 356 12.22 2.28 -23.47
N ILE A 357 11.66 1.15 -22.99
CA ILE A 357 10.41 0.61 -23.52
C ILE A 357 9.28 1.61 -23.28
N GLY A 358 9.21 2.17 -22.07
CA GLY A 358 8.21 3.18 -21.70
C GLY A 358 8.30 4.44 -22.57
N ILE A 359 9.47 5.00 -22.76
CA ILE A 359 9.71 6.18 -23.63
C ILE A 359 9.27 5.88 -25.07
N THR A 360 9.60 4.70 -25.57
CA THR A 360 9.18 4.28 -26.93
C THR A 360 7.65 4.26 -27.07
N MET A 361 6.95 3.71 -26.05
CA MET A 361 5.50 3.67 -26.02
C MET A 361 4.87 5.06 -25.89
N LEU A 362 5.44 5.93 -25.05
CA LEU A 362 4.99 7.31 -24.86
C LEU A 362 5.09 8.11 -26.17
N ALA A 363 6.20 7.98 -26.90
CA ALA A 363 6.39 8.64 -28.19
C ALA A 363 5.36 8.17 -29.23
N ALA A 364 5.02 6.89 -29.25
CA ALA A 364 4.01 6.34 -30.16
C ALA A 364 2.58 6.83 -29.85
N THR A 365 2.27 7.05 -28.56
CA THR A 365 0.96 7.58 -28.14
C THR A 365 0.79 9.05 -28.51
N ASN A 366 1.83 9.87 -28.39
CA ASN A 366 1.81 11.30 -28.73
C ASN A 366 1.74 11.59 -30.25
N GLN A 367 1.91 10.56 -31.09
CA GLN A 367 1.80 10.66 -32.54
C GLN A 367 0.42 10.28 -33.10
N ARG A 368 -0.47 9.79 -32.22
CA ARG A 368 -1.86 9.43 -32.54
C ARG A 368 -2.82 10.54 -32.12
#